data_314135e4c1dd9db1b77b75a685bccfe7
#
_entry.id   314135e4c1dd9db1b77b75a685bccfe7
#
_cell.length_a   1.000
_cell.length_b   1.000
_cell.length_c   1.000
_cell.angle_alpha   90.00
_cell.angle_beta   90.00
_cell.angle_gamma   90.00
#
_symmetry.space_group_name_H-M   'P 1'
#
loop_
_entity.id
_entity.type
_entity.pdbx_description
1 polymer ?
#
loop_
_entity_poly.entity_id
_entity_poly.type
_entity_poly.pdbx_seq_one_letter_code
_entity_poly.pdbx_strand_id
1 'polypeptide(L)'
;MLLAVGGHVLSNLDPRSVRMATGFAGGVGDTQQEMCGALSAGVMLISALYGRNSLGEDDWPALRLATRYRERFAAKLGTTCCGPLYERVHAPGGLGSCALVVERAALIFLELLAEQRRGR
;
A
#
# COMPACT_ATOMS: atom_id res chain seq x y z
N MET A 1 4.03 3.71 5.85
CA MET A 1 3.32 2.45 5.56
C MET A 1 4.27 1.24 5.57
N LEU A 2 5.25 1.19 4.69
CA LEU A 2 6.14 0.01 4.58
C LEU A 2 6.89 -0.29 5.88
N LEU A 3 7.50 0.73 6.49
CA LEU A 3 8.25 0.52 7.73
C LEU A 3 7.36 0.09 8.90
N ALA A 4 6.25 0.78 9.10
CA ALA A 4 5.37 0.51 10.24
C ALA A 4 4.67 -0.84 10.12
N VAL A 5 3.98 -1.07 9.01
CA VAL A 5 3.22 -2.31 8.80
C VAL A 5 4.15 -3.45 8.42
N GLY A 6 5.15 -3.19 7.59
CA GLY A 6 6.13 -4.20 7.18
C GLY A 6 6.91 -4.77 8.34
N GLY A 7 7.32 -3.93 9.28
CA GLY A 7 8.00 -4.38 10.50
C GLY A 7 7.12 -5.27 11.38
N HIS A 8 5.79 -5.12 11.27
CA HIS A 8 4.82 -5.92 12.02
C HIS A 8 4.49 -7.26 11.35
N VAL A 9 4.34 -7.26 10.01
CA VAL A 9 3.84 -8.45 9.29
C VAL A 9 4.92 -9.32 8.65
N LEU A 10 6.13 -8.79 8.47
CA LEU A 10 7.26 -9.52 7.92
C LEU A 10 8.26 -9.87 9.02
N SER A 11 8.77 -11.09 8.99
CA SER A 11 9.79 -11.52 9.95
C SER A 11 11.13 -10.84 9.72
N ASN A 12 11.39 -10.38 8.50
CA ASN A 12 12.65 -9.75 8.12
C ASN A 12 12.41 -8.72 7.01
N LEU A 13 12.45 -7.45 7.38
CA LEU A 13 12.37 -6.33 6.44
C LEU A 13 13.77 -5.74 6.29
N ASP A 14 14.50 -6.18 5.26
CA ASP A 14 15.88 -5.78 5.07
C ASP A 14 16.02 -4.36 4.50
N PRO A 15 17.20 -3.69 4.68
CA PRO A 15 17.39 -2.32 4.23
C PRO A 15 17.21 -2.12 2.73
N ARG A 16 17.57 -3.11 1.90
CA ARG A 16 17.40 -3.00 0.44
C ARG A 16 15.94 -2.96 0.07
N SER A 17 15.12 -3.80 0.68
CA SER A 17 13.67 -3.80 0.43
C SER A 17 13.05 -2.45 0.80
N VAL A 18 13.47 -1.87 1.92
CA VAL A 18 13.02 -0.52 2.32
C VAL A 18 13.42 0.52 1.28
N ARG A 19 14.68 0.49 0.81
CA ARG A 19 15.15 1.44 -0.20
C ARG A 19 14.40 1.33 -1.51
N MET A 20 13.98 0.13 -1.91
CA MET A 20 13.23 -0.09 -3.15
C MET A 20 11.89 0.65 -3.17
N ALA A 21 11.34 0.98 -2.02
CA ALA A 21 10.10 1.73 -1.91
C ALA A 21 10.28 3.24 -2.04
N THR A 22 11.50 3.76 -1.88
CA THR A 22 11.76 5.20 -1.76
C THR A 22 11.20 6.01 -2.94
N GLY A 23 11.38 5.53 -4.16
CA GLY A 23 10.94 6.25 -5.36
C GLY A 23 9.43 6.32 -5.54
N PHE A 24 8.66 5.53 -4.82
CA PHE A 24 7.19 5.57 -4.88
C PHE A 24 6.58 6.70 -4.05
N ALA A 25 7.35 7.35 -3.19
CA ALA A 25 6.85 8.41 -2.33
C ALA A 25 6.28 9.57 -3.15
N GLY A 26 5.19 10.14 -2.67
CA GLY A 26 4.56 11.31 -3.29
C GLY A 26 4.08 11.09 -4.72
N GLY A 27 3.56 9.89 -5.02
CA GLY A 27 3.04 9.58 -6.35
C GLY A 27 4.13 9.46 -7.41
N VAL A 28 5.17 8.73 -7.05
CA VAL A 28 6.40 8.49 -7.82
C VAL A 28 7.24 9.77 -7.95
N GLY A 29 8.37 9.76 -7.23
CA GLY A 29 9.34 10.85 -7.29
C GLY A 29 8.81 12.20 -6.78
N ASP A 30 7.83 12.17 -5.90
CA ASP A 30 7.19 13.38 -5.34
C ASP A 30 6.59 14.29 -6.42
N THR A 31 6.07 13.69 -7.49
CA THR A 31 5.43 14.39 -8.60
C THR A 31 3.92 14.57 -8.43
N GLN A 32 3.30 13.82 -7.55
CA GLN A 32 1.85 13.72 -7.36
C GLN A 32 1.11 13.26 -8.62
N GLN A 33 1.81 12.67 -9.58
CA GLN A 33 1.24 12.27 -10.88
C GLN A 33 0.68 10.84 -10.90
N GLU A 34 1.18 9.98 -10.02
CA GLU A 34 0.87 8.56 -10.06
C GLU A 34 0.19 8.10 -8.75
N MET A 35 0.13 6.78 -8.54
CA MET A 35 -0.57 6.22 -7.40
C MET A 35 0.04 6.66 -6.06
N CYS A 36 -0.82 6.75 -5.06
CA CYS A 36 -0.43 7.07 -3.69
C CYS A 36 0.63 6.09 -3.17
N GLY A 37 1.68 6.62 -2.53
CA GLY A 37 2.77 5.81 -1.99
C GLY A 37 2.32 4.82 -0.91
N ALA A 38 1.24 5.13 -0.18
CA ALA A 38 0.67 4.19 0.79
C ALA A 38 0.06 2.97 0.10
N LEU A 39 -0.59 3.17 -1.05
CA LEU A 39 -1.10 2.07 -1.86
C LEU A 39 0.06 1.22 -2.39
N SER A 40 1.09 1.86 -2.96
CA SER A 40 2.28 1.17 -3.47
C SER A 40 2.93 0.30 -2.39
N ALA A 41 3.10 0.85 -1.19
CA ALA A 41 3.69 0.12 -0.07
C ALA A 41 2.85 -1.09 0.33
N GLY A 42 1.53 -0.95 0.38
CA GLY A 42 0.64 -2.07 0.65
C GLY A 42 0.74 -3.17 -0.39
N VAL A 43 0.81 -2.81 -1.66
CA VAL A 43 1.01 -3.77 -2.75
C VAL A 43 2.36 -4.48 -2.62
N MET A 44 3.41 -3.75 -2.25
CA MET A 44 4.73 -4.35 -1.99
C MET A 44 4.68 -5.36 -0.85
N LEU A 45 3.95 -5.07 0.23
CA LEU A 45 3.79 -6.00 1.36
C LEU A 45 3.01 -7.25 0.98
N ILE A 46 1.94 -7.10 0.19
CA ILE A 46 1.19 -8.23 -0.36
C ILE A 46 2.11 -9.09 -1.20
N SER A 47 2.93 -8.47 -2.04
CA SER A 47 3.88 -9.17 -2.90
C SER A 47 4.94 -9.91 -2.10
N ALA A 48 5.43 -9.30 -1.02
CA ALA A 48 6.39 -9.95 -0.12
C ALA A 48 5.80 -11.19 0.56
N LEU A 49 4.52 -11.16 0.92
CA LEU A 49 3.85 -12.26 1.61
C LEU A 49 3.36 -13.37 0.67
N TYR A 50 2.89 -13.01 -0.51
CA TYR A 50 2.18 -13.93 -1.40
C TYR A 50 2.72 -13.95 -2.83
N GLY A 51 3.77 -13.19 -3.13
CA GLY A 51 4.37 -13.12 -4.46
C GLY A 51 5.18 -14.35 -4.81
N ARG A 52 5.65 -14.37 -6.05
CA ARG A 52 6.49 -15.45 -6.58
C ARG A 52 7.95 -15.04 -6.64
N ASN A 53 8.83 -16.02 -6.55
CA ASN A 53 10.27 -15.84 -6.69
C ASN A 53 10.78 -16.12 -8.11
N SER A 54 9.97 -16.77 -8.94
CA SER A 54 10.35 -17.13 -10.31
C SER A 54 9.13 -17.12 -11.22
N LEU A 55 9.37 -17.07 -12.51
CA LEU A 55 8.30 -17.10 -13.53
C LEU A 55 7.51 -18.41 -13.52
N GLY A 56 8.10 -19.49 -13.01
CA GLY A 56 7.43 -20.79 -12.93
C GLY A 56 6.44 -20.93 -11.78
N GLU A 57 6.47 -20.01 -10.83
CA GLU A 57 5.55 -20.03 -9.69
C GLU A 57 4.25 -19.28 -10.01
N ASP A 58 3.17 -19.65 -9.33
CA ASP A 58 1.86 -19.00 -9.48
C ASP A 58 1.87 -17.59 -8.84
N ASP A 59 1.59 -16.57 -9.62
CA ASP A 59 1.52 -15.20 -9.15
C ASP A 59 0.08 -14.78 -8.77
N TRP A 60 -0.89 -15.60 -9.08
CA TRP A 60 -2.30 -15.25 -8.93
C TRP A 60 -2.73 -14.91 -7.49
N PRO A 61 -2.23 -15.61 -6.45
CA PRO A 61 -2.58 -15.24 -5.07
C PRO A 61 -2.22 -13.79 -4.74
N ALA A 62 -1.04 -13.33 -5.13
CA ALA A 62 -0.62 -11.95 -4.90
C ALA A 62 -1.43 -10.96 -5.75
N LEU A 63 -1.66 -11.27 -7.02
CA LEU A 63 -2.41 -10.40 -7.93
C LEU A 63 -3.84 -10.21 -7.45
N ARG A 64 -4.49 -11.28 -7.04
CA ARG A 64 -5.87 -11.23 -6.54
C ARG A 64 -5.97 -10.38 -5.28
N LEU A 65 -5.07 -10.56 -4.35
CA LEU A 65 -5.08 -9.81 -3.10
C LEU A 65 -4.75 -8.33 -3.33
N ALA A 66 -3.82 -8.04 -4.24
CA ALA A 66 -3.49 -6.67 -4.63
C ALA A 66 -4.69 -5.96 -5.27
N THR A 67 -5.46 -6.66 -6.11
CA THR A 67 -6.70 -6.12 -6.69
C THR A 67 -7.69 -5.75 -5.61
N ARG A 68 -7.93 -6.65 -4.66
CA ARG A 68 -8.85 -6.40 -3.54
C ARG A 68 -8.40 -5.22 -2.68
N TYR A 69 -7.11 -5.13 -2.42
CA TYR A 69 -6.54 -4.01 -1.66
C TYR A 69 -6.77 -2.69 -2.39
N ARG A 70 -6.47 -2.66 -3.69
CA ARG A 70 -6.68 -1.48 -4.53
C ARG A 70 -8.15 -1.03 -4.52
N GLU A 71 -9.07 -1.96 -4.69
CA GLU A 71 -10.51 -1.68 -4.70
C GLU A 71 -10.97 -1.08 -3.38
N ARG A 72 -10.55 -1.65 -2.26
CA ARG A 72 -10.89 -1.13 -0.93
C ARG A 72 -10.27 0.23 -0.65
N PHE A 73 -9.03 0.42 -1.07
CA PHE A 73 -8.36 1.70 -0.97
C PHE A 73 -9.13 2.78 -1.74
N ALA A 74 -9.47 2.51 -2.99
CA ALA A 74 -10.23 3.45 -3.83
C ALA A 74 -11.60 3.75 -3.24
N ALA A 75 -12.30 2.73 -2.74
CA ALA A 75 -13.62 2.91 -2.13
C ALA A 75 -13.56 3.77 -0.86
N LYS A 76 -12.54 3.53 -0.02
CA LYS A 76 -12.41 4.22 1.28
C LYS A 76 -11.88 5.64 1.14
N LEU A 77 -10.92 5.85 0.25
CA LEU A 77 -10.23 7.13 0.10
C LEU A 77 -10.69 7.92 -1.12
N GLY A 78 -11.52 7.33 -1.97
CA GLY A 78 -12.13 7.99 -3.13
C GLY A 78 -11.29 7.97 -4.40
N THR A 79 -9.99 7.68 -4.31
CA THR A 79 -9.09 7.61 -5.45
C THR A 79 -7.82 6.85 -5.04
N THR A 80 -7.09 6.36 -6.04
CA THR A 80 -5.76 5.76 -5.84
C THR A 80 -4.62 6.73 -6.17
N CYS A 81 -4.94 7.87 -6.78
CA CYS A 81 -3.95 8.82 -7.28
C CYS A 81 -3.48 9.79 -6.21
N CYS A 82 -2.17 10.02 -6.16
CA CYS A 82 -1.56 10.92 -5.18
C CYS A 82 -2.06 12.35 -5.30
N GLY A 83 -2.14 12.91 -6.52
CA GLY A 83 -2.54 14.31 -6.73
C GLY A 83 -3.86 14.68 -6.07
N PRO A 84 -4.97 14.01 -6.41
CA PRO A 84 -6.26 14.28 -5.78
C PRO A 84 -6.28 14.07 -4.26
N LEU A 85 -5.59 13.04 -3.76
CA LEU A 85 -5.47 12.80 -2.31
C LEU A 85 -4.69 13.93 -1.64
N TYR A 86 -3.56 14.32 -2.21
CA TYR A 86 -2.73 15.40 -1.70
C TYR A 86 -3.50 16.71 -1.62
N GLU A 87 -4.22 17.08 -2.68
CA GLU A 87 -5.03 18.29 -2.72
C GLU A 87 -6.13 18.26 -1.67
N ARG A 88 -6.83 17.15 -1.52
CA ARG A 88 -7.90 17.00 -0.55
C ARG A 88 -7.38 17.10 0.89
N VAL A 89 -6.25 16.46 1.16
CA VAL A 89 -5.64 16.44 2.49
C VAL A 89 -5.18 17.82 2.90
N HIS A 90 -4.65 18.62 1.97
CA HIS A 90 -4.09 19.92 2.24
C HIS A 90 -5.08 21.07 1.98
N ALA A 91 -6.31 20.75 1.54
CA ALA A 91 -7.37 21.76 1.37
C ALA A 91 -7.87 22.29 2.72
N PRO A 92 -8.46 23.50 2.75
CA PRO A 92 -9.13 23.99 3.96
C PRO A 92 -10.19 22.99 4.44
N GLY A 93 -10.11 22.60 5.71
CA GLY A 93 -11.00 21.57 6.28
C GLY A 93 -10.61 20.13 5.96
N GLY A 94 -9.50 19.91 5.24
CA GLY A 94 -8.98 18.58 4.96
C GLY A 94 -8.26 17.97 6.17
N LEU A 95 -7.68 16.77 5.95
CA LEU A 95 -7.01 16.01 7.02
C LEU A 95 -5.71 16.66 7.50
N GLY A 96 -5.13 17.56 6.71
CA GLY A 96 -3.92 18.31 7.08
C GLY A 96 -2.61 17.56 6.93
N SER A 97 -2.65 16.24 6.79
CA SER A 97 -1.45 15.41 6.70
C SER A 97 -1.74 14.09 5.99
N CYS A 98 -0.81 13.66 5.15
CA CYS A 98 -0.85 12.33 4.54
C CYS A 98 -0.67 11.20 5.56
N ALA A 99 -0.25 11.50 6.78
CA ALA A 99 -0.16 10.50 7.85
C ALA A 99 -1.49 9.80 8.10
N LEU A 100 -2.62 10.52 7.99
CA LEU A 100 -3.95 9.92 8.15
C LEU A 100 -4.31 9.01 6.97
N VAL A 101 -3.85 9.34 5.77
CA VAL A 101 -3.99 8.47 4.60
C VAL A 101 -3.23 7.16 4.82
N VAL A 102 -2.00 7.26 5.31
CA VAL A 102 -1.17 6.09 5.64
C VAL A 102 -1.83 5.23 6.71
N GLU A 103 -2.38 5.84 7.76
CA GLU A 103 -3.09 5.12 8.82
C GLU A 103 -4.28 4.35 8.27
N ARG A 104 -5.11 4.98 7.44
CA ARG A 104 -6.26 4.32 6.81
C ARG A 104 -5.83 3.20 5.87
N ALA A 105 -4.79 3.42 5.08
CA ALA A 105 -4.22 2.40 4.21
C ALA A 105 -3.72 1.19 4.99
N ALA A 106 -3.08 1.44 6.14
CA ALA A 106 -2.61 0.38 7.04
C ALA A 106 -3.78 -0.44 7.61
N LEU A 107 -4.85 0.21 8.04
CA LEU A 107 -6.03 -0.48 8.57
C LEU A 107 -6.69 -1.34 7.50
N ILE A 108 -6.86 -0.83 6.29
CA ILE A 108 -7.42 -1.60 5.17
C ILE A 108 -6.56 -2.84 4.90
N PHE A 109 -5.24 -2.67 4.89
CA PHE A 109 -4.30 -3.78 4.66
C PHE A 109 -4.43 -4.85 5.75
N LEU A 110 -4.43 -4.45 7.01
CA LEU A 110 -4.48 -5.38 8.13
C LEU A 110 -5.81 -6.13 8.18
N GLU A 111 -6.92 -5.46 7.89
CA GLU A 111 -8.24 -6.11 7.81
C GLU A 111 -8.28 -7.13 6.68
N LEU A 112 -7.76 -6.77 5.51
CA LEU A 112 -7.70 -7.66 4.35
C LEU A 112 -6.83 -8.88 4.63
N LEU A 113 -5.69 -8.67 5.27
CA LEU A 113 -4.77 -9.75 5.64
C LEU A 113 -5.43 -10.71 6.65
N ALA A 114 -6.15 -10.17 7.63
CA ALA A 114 -6.88 -10.97 8.61
C ALA A 114 -7.96 -11.83 7.93
N GLU A 115 -8.70 -11.27 6.99
CA GLU A 115 -9.71 -12.01 6.21
C GLU A 115 -9.05 -13.13 5.40
N GLN A 116 -7.93 -12.85 4.74
CA GLN A 116 -7.20 -13.82 3.95
C GLN A 116 -6.74 -15.00 4.80
N ARG A 117 -6.27 -14.74 6.00
CA ARG A 117 -5.83 -15.79 6.94
C ARG A 117 -6.98 -16.62 7.48
N ARG A 118 -8.14 -16.00 7.73
CA ARG A 118 -9.34 -16.71 8.20
C ARG A 118 -9.97 -17.57 7.11
N GLY A 119 -9.83 -17.19 5.85
CA GLY A 119 -10.39 -17.91 4.71
C GLY A 119 -9.66 -19.21 4.34
N ARG A 120 -8.65 -19.62 5.10
CA ARG A 120 -7.87 -20.83 4.84
C ARG A 120 -8.46 -22.08 5.51
#